data_6eba98295d813ab40f8c6dc6f14ba23f
#
_entry.id   6eba98295d813ab40f8c6dc6f14ba23f
#
_cell.length_a   1.000
_cell.length_b   1.000
_cell.length_c   1.000
_cell.angle_alpha   90.00
_cell.angle_beta   90.00
_cell.angle_gamma   90.00
#
_symmetry.space_group_name_H-M   'P 1'
#
loop_
_entity.id
_entity.type
_entity.pdbx_description
1 polymer ?
#
loop_
_entity_poly.entity_id
_entity_poly.type
_entity_poly.pdbx_seq_one_letter_code
_entity_poly.pdbx_strand_id
1 'polypeptide(L)'
;MAHTSLRGLRIAITGGTSGLGLALVKRLVEAGADVAFIARRRSGFERVGRQYPGAHGIVGDVSQKDEIHPIAIQLLGALGGLDVLVNNASSLGPVPLALLADTECEDLERAFATNVLGPFRLTRALLGSLAATAREGGVPLVVNISSDAAVTPYAGWGAYGASKAALAHLSRIWDAELAAEGIRVVSIDPGDMDTPLHELAVPDADRSGLKSPDEAAGEVVELIVARIARTPETEATR
;
A
#
# COMPACT_ATOMS: atom_id res chain seq x y z
N MET A 1 -17.54 -11.23 16.18
CA MET A 1 -16.65 -10.07 16.10
C MET A 1 -17.49 -8.88 15.66
N ALA A 2 -17.45 -7.76 16.39
CA ALA A 2 -18.19 -6.56 15.99
C ALA A 2 -17.61 -6.06 14.68
N HIS A 3 -18.38 -6.04 13.61
CA HIS A 3 -18.00 -5.39 12.37
C HIS A 3 -17.88 -3.89 12.63
N THR A 4 -16.66 -3.42 12.84
CA THR A 4 -16.41 -1.97 12.86
C THR A 4 -16.76 -1.46 11.46
N SER A 5 -17.79 -0.67 11.35
CA SER A 5 -18.22 -0.09 10.07
C SER A 5 -17.13 0.90 9.61
N LEU A 6 -16.62 0.69 8.40
CA LEU A 6 -15.70 1.63 7.73
C LEU A 6 -16.47 2.63 6.85
N ARG A 7 -17.80 2.73 7.07
CA ARG A 7 -18.67 3.58 6.27
C ARG A 7 -18.23 5.04 6.32
N GLY A 8 -18.04 5.62 5.14
CA GLY A 8 -17.59 7.00 4.98
C GLY A 8 -16.08 7.21 5.05
N LEU A 9 -15.26 6.17 5.30
CA LEU A 9 -13.82 6.27 5.20
C LEU A 9 -13.38 6.25 3.72
N ARG A 10 -12.58 7.22 3.34
CA ARG A 10 -12.04 7.43 1.99
C ARG A 10 -10.66 6.80 1.90
N ILE A 11 -10.54 5.70 1.18
CA ILE A 11 -9.33 4.86 1.16
C ILE A 11 -8.79 4.73 -0.25
N ALA A 12 -7.51 5.05 -0.46
CA ALA A 12 -6.80 4.85 -1.71
C ALA A 12 -5.81 3.67 -1.59
N ILE A 13 -5.76 2.80 -2.62
CA ILE A 13 -4.91 1.61 -2.65
C ILE A 13 -4.12 1.56 -3.95
N THR A 14 -2.79 1.49 -3.89
CA THR A 14 -1.97 1.25 -5.08
C THR A 14 -1.84 -0.25 -5.37
N GLY A 15 -1.91 -0.65 -6.66
CA GLY A 15 -1.82 -2.06 -7.05
C GLY A 15 -3.08 -2.87 -6.71
N GLY A 16 -4.28 -2.28 -6.81
CA GLY A 16 -5.55 -2.87 -6.37
C GLY A 16 -6.14 -3.96 -7.29
N THR A 17 -5.39 -4.54 -8.24
CA THR A 17 -5.96 -5.47 -9.24
C THR A 17 -5.54 -6.92 -9.11
N SER A 18 -4.66 -7.25 -8.16
CA SER A 18 -4.20 -8.62 -7.88
C SER A 18 -3.72 -8.76 -6.44
N GLY A 19 -3.54 -10.00 -5.99
CA GLY A 19 -2.97 -10.33 -4.68
C GLY A 19 -3.61 -9.57 -3.53
N LEU A 20 -2.78 -9.09 -2.60
CA LEU A 20 -3.21 -8.36 -1.41
C LEU A 20 -4.04 -7.11 -1.76
N GLY A 21 -3.62 -6.34 -2.77
CA GLY A 21 -4.33 -5.11 -3.13
C GLY A 21 -5.77 -5.37 -3.59
N LEU A 22 -6.01 -6.42 -4.36
CA LEU A 22 -7.37 -6.81 -4.77
C LEU A 22 -8.21 -7.30 -3.57
N ALA A 23 -7.61 -8.08 -2.68
CA ALA A 23 -8.28 -8.55 -1.47
C ALA A 23 -8.65 -7.36 -0.53
N LEU A 24 -7.78 -6.36 -0.44
CA LEU A 24 -8.08 -5.11 0.29
C LEU A 24 -9.24 -4.34 -0.34
N VAL A 25 -9.24 -4.16 -1.68
CA VAL A 25 -10.37 -3.51 -2.37
C VAL A 25 -11.67 -4.21 -2.03
N LYS A 26 -11.73 -5.55 -2.16
CA LYS A 26 -12.90 -6.36 -1.81
C LYS A 26 -13.37 -6.08 -0.39
N ARG A 27 -12.51 -6.32 0.60
CA ARG A 27 -12.88 -6.23 2.03
C ARG A 27 -13.31 -4.84 2.44
N LEU A 28 -12.64 -3.80 1.94
CA LEU A 28 -12.94 -2.42 2.29
C LEU A 28 -14.27 -1.95 1.67
N VAL A 29 -14.56 -2.34 0.42
CA VAL A 29 -15.86 -2.07 -0.21
C VAL A 29 -16.99 -2.81 0.54
N GLU A 30 -16.79 -4.09 0.87
CA GLU A 30 -17.76 -4.88 1.64
C GLU A 30 -18.00 -4.31 3.06
N ALA A 31 -16.98 -3.67 3.66
CA ALA A 31 -17.11 -2.96 4.93
C ALA A 31 -17.73 -1.55 4.83
N GLY A 32 -18.06 -1.12 3.60
CA GLY A 32 -18.75 0.15 3.34
C GLY A 32 -17.85 1.39 3.22
N ALA A 33 -16.54 1.21 3.04
CA ALA A 33 -15.62 2.32 2.77
C ALA A 33 -15.78 2.83 1.32
N ASP A 34 -15.46 4.11 1.12
CA ASP A 34 -15.25 4.69 -0.21
C ASP A 34 -13.83 4.36 -0.68
N VAL A 35 -13.72 3.49 -1.67
CA VAL A 35 -12.44 2.92 -2.08
C VAL A 35 -12.06 3.40 -3.48
N ALA A 36 -10.86 3.96 -3.64
CA ALA A 36 -10.22 4.15 -4.93
C ALA A 36 -8.99 3.26 -5.06
N PHE A 37 -8.79 2.65 -6.22
CA PHE A 37 -7.62 1.82 -6.48
C PHE A 37 -6.89 2.23 -7.74
N ILE A 38 -5.55 2.17 -7.69
CA ILE A 38 -4.68 2.47 -8.82
C ILE A 38 -4.19 1.17 -9.46
N ALA A 39 -4.26 1.10 -10.80
CA ALA A 39 -3.77 0.00 -11.59
C ALA A 39 -3.09 0.47 -12.87
N ARG A 40 -1.96 -0.16 -13.22
CA ARG A 40 -1.20 0.16 -14.44
C ARG A 40 -1.93 -0.25 -15.73
N ARG A 41 -2.68 -1.36 -15.68
CA ARG A 41 -3.31 -1.96 -16.86
C ARG A 41 -4.82 -1.76 -16.83
N ARG A 42 -5.34 -1.23 -17.95
CA ARG A 42 -6.78 -0.99 -18.12
C ARG A 42 -7.63 -2.27 -17.97
N SER A 43 -7.14 -3.42 -18.44
CA SER A 43 -7.85 -4.70 -18.31
C SER A 43 -8.09 -5.11 -16.85
N GLY A 44 -7.13 -4.87 -15.97
CA GLY A 44 -7.30 -5.10 -14.53
C GLY A 44 -8.30 -4.14 -13.91
N PHE A 45 -8.20 -2.86 -14.25
CA PHE A 45 -9.16 -1.82 -13.86
C PHE A 45 -10.60 -2.19 -14.21
N GLU A 46 -10.88 -2.56 -15.47
CA GLU A 46 -12.23 -2.89 -15.92
C GLU A 46 -12.80 -4.14 -15.25
N ARG A 47 -11.94 -5.15 -14.99
CA ARG A 47 -12.34 -6.37 -14.29
C ARG A 47 -12.77 -6.06 -12.86
N VAL A 48 -11.96 -5.32 -12.10
CA VAL A 48 -12.23 -4.99 -10.70
C VAL A 48 -13.41 -4.04 -10.59
N GLY A 49 -13.53 -3.03 -11.46
CA GLY A 49 -14.67 -2.12 -11.49
C GLY A 49 -16.01 -2.83 -11.77
N ARG A 50 -16.01 -3.88 -12.61
CA ARG A 50 -17.22 -4.72 -12.79
C ARG A 50 -17.54 -5.58 -11.59
N GLN A 51 -16.52 -6.11 -10.91
CA GLN A 51 -16.68 -6.98 -9.75
C GLN A 51 -17.06 -6.21 -8.49
N TYR A 52 -16.55 -5.00 -8.33
CA TYR A 52 -16.79 -4.13 -7.18
C TYR A 52 -17.23 -2.74 -7.65
N PRO A 53 -18.51 -2.56 -8.04
CA PRO A 53 -19.03 -1.30 -8.62
C PRO A 53 -18.90 -0.09 -7.69
N GLY A 54 -18.73 -0.32 -6.37
CA GLY A 54 -18.50 0.73 -5.38
C GLY A 54 -17.03 1.20 -5.29
N ALA A 55 -16.11 0.60 -6.08
CA ALA A 55 -14.71 1.02 -6.09
C ALA A 55 -14.39 1.89 -7.32
N HIS A 56 -13.67 3.00 -7.08
CA HIS A 56 -13.21 3.91 -8.12
C HIS A 56 -11.85 3.49 -8.66
N GLY A 57 -11.81 3.00 -9.88
CA GLY A 57 -10.55 2.63 -10.53
C GLY A 57 -9.86 3.83 -11.17
N ILE A 58 -8.54 3.90 -11.02
CA ILE A 58 -7.68 4.90 -11.64
C ILE A 58 -6.56 4.19 -12.39
N VAL A 59 -6.40 4.51 -13.66
CA VAL A 59 -5.29 3.98 -14.47
C VAL A 59 -4.08 4.87 -14.27
N GLY A 60 -2.95 4.28 -13.84
CA GLY A 60 -1.69 5.00 -13.66
C GLY A 60 -0.60 4.12 -13.09
N ASP A 61 0.66 4.51 -13.31
CA ASP A 61 1.86 3.86 -12.79
C ASP A 61 2.55 4.74 -11.76
N VAL A 62 2.52 4.31 -10.49
CA VAL A 62 3.15 5.04 -9.37
C VAL A 62 4.67 5.12 -9.48
N SER A 63 5.32 4.29 -10.31
CA SER A 63 6.76 4.39 -10.58
C SER A 63 7.11 5.60 -11.44
N GLN A 64 6.14 6.09 -12.24
CA GLN A 64 6.33 7.19 -13.17
C GLN A 64 6.10 8.54 -12.48
N LYS A 65 7.15 9.36 -12.44
CA LYS A 65 7.11 10.68 -11.75
C LYS A 65 5.98 11.56 -12.28
N ASP A 66 5.81 11.58 -13.59
CA ASP A 66 4.87 12.49 -14.27
C ASP A 66 3.41 12.04 -14.12
N GLU A 67 3.16 10.79 -13.72
CA GLU A 67 1.82 10.27 -13.47
C GLU A 67 1.32 10.53 -12.03
N ILE A 68 2.20 10.86 -11.09
CA ILE A 68 1.83 11.02 -9.67
C ILE A 68 0.77 12.10 -9.45
N HIS A 69 0.96 13.30 -10.01
CA HIS A 69 -0.03 14.37 -9.86
C HIS A 69 -1.36 14.07 -10.55
N PRO A 70 -1.40 13.58 -11.80
CA PRO A 70 -2.64 13.09 -12.41
C PRO A 70 -3.35 12.01 -11.57
N ILE A 71 -2.62 11.05 -10.99
CA ILE A 71 -3.19 10.04 -10.07
C ILE A 71 -3.80 10.71 -8.83
N ALA A 72 -3.06 11.60 -8.17
CA ALA A 72 -3.53 12.28 -6.96
C ALA A 72 -4.79 13.11 -7.22
N ILE A 73 -4.86 13.85 -8.33
CA ILE A 73 -6.04 14.64 -8.71
C ILE A 73 -7.26 13.74 -8.95
N GLN A 74 -7.08 12.62 -9.66
CA GLN A 74 -8.17 11.67 -9.90
C GLN A 74 -8.66 11.01 -8.61
N LEU A 75 -7.73 10.65 -7.70
CA LEU A 75 -8.06 10.11 -6.37
C LEU A 75 -8.94 11.08 -5.58
N LEU A 76 -8.50 12.32 -5.46
CA LEU A 76 -9.22 13.34 -4.70
C LEU A 76 -10.55 13.71 -5.36
N GLY A 77 -10.60 13.71 -6.69
CA GLY A 77 -11.84 13.93 -7.45
C GLY A 77 -12.87 12.81 -7.24
N ALA A 78 -12.41 11.56 -7.13
CA ALA A 78 -13.28 10.40 -6.92
C ALA A 78 -13.78 10.27 -5.47
N LEU A 79 -12.90 10.54 -4.49
CA LEU A 79 -13.19 10.34 -3.07
C LEU A 79 -13.66 11.60 -2.31
N GLY A 80 -13.44 12.80 -2.89
CA GLY A 80 -13.71 14.06 -2.20
C GLY A 80 -12.76 14.40 -1.05
N GLY A 81 -11.75 13.57 -0.81
CA GLY A 81 -10.74 13.69 0.25
C GLY A 81 -10.04 12.37 0.50
N LEU A 82 -9.21 12.26 1.54
CA LEU A 82 -8.46 11.04 1.81
C LEU A 82 -8.23 10.84 3.31
N ASP A 83 -8.64 9.68 3.83
CA ASP A 83 -8.41 9.28 5.21
C ASP A 83 -7.28 8.24 5.32
N VAL A 84 -7.21 7.29 4.37
CA VAL A 84 -6.20 6.24 4.37
C VAL A 84 -5.57 6.08 2.99
N LEU A 85 -4.23 6.09 2.94
CA LEU A 85 -3.46 5.72 1.75
C LEU A 85 -2.76 4.38 2.01
N VAL A 86 -3.03 3.36 1.18
CA VAL A 86 -2.31 2.08 1.22
C VAL A 86 -1.38 1.98 0.02
N ASN A 87 -0.08 2.14 0.25
CA ASN A 87 0.96 1.92 -0.72
C ASN A 87 1.28 0.43 -0.79
N ASN A 88 0.57 -0.30 -1.66
CA ASN A 88 0.70 -1.75 -1.82
C ASN A 88 1.38 -2.15 -3.14
N ALA A 89 1.37 -1.31 -4.17
CA ALA A 89 2.06 -1.61 -5.44
C ALA A 89 3.53 -1.97 -5.19
N SER A 90 4.00 -3.05 -5.81
CA SER A 90 5.35 -3.56 -5.58
C SER A 90 5.99 -4.12 -6.87
N SER A 91 7.33 -4.11 -6.88
CA SER A 91 8.18 -4.71 -7.91
C SER A 91 9.31 -5.49 -7.24
N LEU A 92 9.61 -6.68 -7.75
CA LEU A 92 10.74 -7.49 -7.30
C LEU A 92 12.10 -6.94 -7.79
N GLY A 93 12.09 -6.14 -8.85
CA GLY A 93 13.26 -5.80 -9.64
C GLY A 93 13.45 -6.85 -10.73
N PRO A 94 14.55 -7.64 -10.70
CA PRO A 94 14.76 -8.72 -11.68
C PRO A 94 13.77 -9.87 -11.49
N VAL A 95 13.33 -10.47 -12.58
CA VAL A 95 12.55 -11.71 -12.62
C VAL A 95 13.08 -12.56 -13.77
N PRO A 96 13.64 -13.75 -13.46
CA PRO A 96 13.81 -14.37 -12.14
C PRO A 96 14.69 -13.56 -11.20
N LEU A 97 14.60 -13.85 -9.89
CA LEU A 97 15.45 -13.20 -8.88
C LEU A 97 16.91 -13.47 -9.18
N ALA A 98 17.77 -12.47 -8.99
CA ALA A 98 19.20 -12.54 -9.30
C ALA A 98 20.04 -12.13 -8.09
N LEU A 99 21.26 -12.66 -7.98
CA LEU A 99 22.24 -12.17 -7.03
C LEU A 99 22.58 -10.70 -7.32
N LEU A 100 22.97 -9.93 -6.31
CA LEU A 100 23.29 -8.51 -6.50
C LEU A 100 24.40 -8.29 -7.54
N ALA A 101 25.36 -9.21 -7.64
CA ALA A 101 26.43 -9.13 -8.64
C ALA A 101 25.92 -9.29 -10.10
N ASP A 102 24.76 -9.95 -10.25
CA ASP A 102 24.14 -10.24 -11.55
C ASP A 102 22.87 -9.39 -11.79
N THR A 103 22.57 -8.47 -10.87
CA THR A 103 21.41 -7.56 -10.98
C THR A 103 21.78 -6.35 -11.83
N GLU A 104 21.06 -6.13 -12.92
CA GLU A 104 21.22 -4.91 -13.72
C GLU A 104 20.80 -3.66 -12.96
N CYS A 105 21.47 -2.55 -13.21
CA CYS A 105 21.15 -1.26 -12.53
C CYS A 105 19.68 -0.86 -12.75
N GLU A 106 19.16 -1.09 -13.95
CA GLU A 106 17.78 -0.79 -14.34
C GLU A 106 16.75 -1.60 -13.56
N ASP A 107 17.09 -2.84 -13.15
CA ASP A 107 16.23 -3.67 -12.32
C ASP A 107 16.17 -3.16 -10.88
N LEU A 108 17.33 -2.75 -10.34
CA LEU A 108 17.40 -2.10 -9.04
C LEU A 108 16.62 -0.77 -9.05
N GLU A 109 16.84 0.06 -10.06
CA GLU A 109 16.14 1.33 -10.23
C GLU A 109 14.61 1.14 -10.31
N ARG A 110 14.15 0.11 -11.05
CA ARG A 110 12.74 -0.24 -11.18
C ARG A 110 12.11 -0.65 -9.85
N ALA A 111 12.84 -1.45 -9.03
CA ALA A 111 12.40 -1.80 -7.69
C ALA A 111 12.26 -0.55 -6.81
N PHE A 112 13.26 0.33 -6.80
CA PHE A 112 13.22 1.57 -6.03
C PHE A 112 12.17 2.56 -6.55
N ALA A 113 12.01 2.68 -7.87
CA ALA A 113 10.99 3.55 -8.46
C ALA A 113 9.58 3.17 -7.98
N THR A 114 9.27 1.86 -7.96
CA THR A 114 7.95 1.36 -7.54
C THR A 114 7.79 1.33 -6.03
N ASN A 115 8.78 0.77 -5.30
CA ASN A 115 8.63 0.42 -3.89
C ASN A 115 8.97 1.58 -2.93
N VAL A 116 9.74 2.57 -3.39
CA VAL A 116 10.22 3.69 -2.55
C VAL A 116 9.74 5.03 -3.09
N LEU A 117 10.12 5.36 -4.33
CA LEU A 117 9.83 6.68 -4.91
C LEU A 117 8.34 6.86 -5.20
N GLY A 118 7.64 5.82 -5.62
CA GLY A 118 6.19 5.82 -5.80
C GLY A 118 5.44 6.19 -4.52
N PRO A 119 5.60 5.41 -3.43
CA PRO A 119 5.03 5.73 -2.12
C PRO A 119 5.40 7.12 -1.62
N PHE A 120 6.68 7.50 -1.70
CA PHE A 120 7.14 8.83 -1.30
C PHE A 120 6.43 9.94 -2.06
N ARG A 121 6.43 9.87 -3.40
CA ARG A 121 5.84 10.90 -4.26
C ARG A 121 4.34 11.01 -4.07
N LEU A 122 3.64 9.87 -4.02
CA LEU A 122 2.18 9.85 -3.87
C LEU A 122 1.75 10.35 -2.49
N THR A 123 2.40 9.90 -1.41
CA THR A 123 2.18 10.41 -0.06
C THR A 123 2.36 11.92 -0.04
N ARG A 124 3.48 12.42 -0.56
CA ARG A 124 3.77 13.86 -0.62
C ARG A 124 2.70 14.65 -1.40
N ALA A 125 2.23 14.12 -2.52
CA ALA A 125 1.19 14.76 -3.33
C ALA A 125 -0.18 14.83 -2.62
N LEU A 126 -0.43 13.91 -1.69
CA LEU A 126 -1.69 13.78 -0.95
C LEU A 126 -1.63 14.37 0.49
N LEU A 127 -0.48 14.88 0.95
CA LEU A 127 -0.31 15.43 2.30
C LEU A 127 -1.35 16.50 2.63
N GLY A 128 -1.65 17.38 1.70
CA GLY A 128 -2.64 18.44 1.92
C GLY A 128 -4.05 17.91 2.24
N SER A 129 -4.44 16.79 1.61
CA SER A 129 -5.72 16.14 1.88
C SER A 129 -5.71 15.38 3.21
N LEU A 130 -4.61 14.66 3.51
CA LEU A 130 -4.45 13.99 4.80
C LEU A 130 -4.46 15.01 5.96
N ALA A 131 -3.76 16.14 5.81
CA ALA A 131 -3.79 17.22 6.81
C ALA A 131 -5.18 17.86 6.94
N ALA A 132 -5.98 17.94 5.88
CA ALA A 132 -7.37 18.38 5.95
C ALA A 132 -8.20 17.42 6.80
N THR A 133 -8.08 16.11 6.60
CA THR A 133 -8.74 15.09 7.42
C THR A 133 -8.35 15.23 8.90
N ALA A 134 -7.07 15.46 9.23
CA ALA A 134 -6.63 15.67 10.61
C ALA A 134 -7.29 16.92 11.23
N ARG A 135 -7.35 18.04 10.49
CA ARG A 135 -8.03 19.26 10.95
C ARG A 135 -9.53 19.10 11.16
N GLU A 136 -10.16 18.18 10.45
CA GLU A 136 -11.58 17.82 10.60
C GLU A 136 -11.82 16.83 11.76
N GLY A 137 -10.77 16.49 12.53
CA GLY A 137 -10.83 15.59 13.68
C GLY A 137 -10.73 14.10 13.33
N GLY A 138 -10.41 13.75 12.07
CA GLY A 138 -10.09 12.39 11.67
C GLY A 138 -8.66 12.00 12.04
N VAL A 139 -8.32 10.72 11.88
CA VAL A 139 -6.96 10.18 12.06
C VAL A 139 -6.44 9.67 10.72
N PRO A 140 -5.84 10.54 9.90
CA PRO A 140 -5.33 10.12 8.61
C PRO A 140 -4.14 9.15 8.76
N LEU A 141 -4.12 8.12 7.91
CA LEU A 141 -3.16 7.03 8.00
C LEU A 141 -2.54 6.72 6.63
N VAL A 142 -1.22 6.60 6.59
CA VAL A 142 -0.50 6.02 5.45
C VAL A 142 0.02 4.65 5.85
N VAL A 143 -0.36 3.62 5.10
CA VAL A 143 0.07 2.23 5.27
C VAL A 143 1.00 1.87 4.12
N ASN A 144 2.26 1.60 4.41
CA ASN A 144 3.24 1.12 3.46
C ASN A 144 3.42 -0.40 3.61
N ILE A 145 3.10 -1.17 2.57
CA ILE A 145 3.27 -2.63 2.59
C ILE A 145 4.74 -2.97 2.40
N SER A 146 5.34 -3.54 3.45
CA SER A 146 6.73 -3.98 3.52
C SER A 146 6.84 -5.50 3.30
N SER A 147 7.87 -6.12 3.85
CA SER A 147 8.17 -7.55 3.83
C SER A 147 9.21 -7.84 4.91
N ASP A 148 9.30 -9.08 5.36
CA ASP A 148 10.41 -9.60 6.17
C ASP A 148 11.77 -9.40 5.50
N ALA A 149 11.83 -9.43 4.15
CA ALA A 149 13.02 -9.11 3.37
C ALA A 149 13.56 -7.69 3.61
N ALA A 150 12.80 -6.81 4.27
CA ALA A 150 13.28 -5.50 4.73
C ALA A 150 14.28 -5.61 5.89
N VAL A 151 14.28 -6.73 6.60
CA VAL A 151 15.10 -7.00 7.79
C VAL A 151 16.02 -8.21 7.58
N THR A 152 15.48 -9.29 7.02
CA THR A 152 16.21 -10.53 6.79
C THR A 152 16.90 -10.50 5.42
N PRO A 153 18.24 -10.67 5.36
CA PRO A 153 18.96 -10.67 4.11
C PRO A 153 18.88 -12.03 3.41
N TYR A 154 18.07 -12.13 2.38
CA TYR A 154 17.96 -13.31 1.54
C TYR A 154 18.82 -13.16 0.28
N ALA A 155 19.63 -14.18 -0.06
CA ALA A 155 20.37 -14.22 -1.32
C ALA A 155 19.39 -14.19 -2.51
N GLY A 156 19.68 -13.37 -3.53
CA GLY A 156 18.81 -13.18 -4.69
C GLY A 156 17.72 -12.12 -4.51
N TRP A 157 17.43 -11.67 -3.31
CA TRP A 157 16.40 -10.68 -3.01
C TRP A 157 16.93 -9.25 -2.89
N GLY A 158 18.16 -8.99 -3.34
CA GLY A 158 18.86 -7.75 -3.06
C GLY A 158 18.11 -6.48 -3.47
N ALA A 159 17.61 -6.43 -4.72
CA ALA A 159 16.87 -5.26 -5.21
C ALA A 159 15.55 -5.04 -4.44
N TYR A 160 14.79 -6.11 -4.22
CA TYR A 160 13.53 -6.07 -3.47
C TYR A 160 13.77 -5.74 -2.00
N GLY A 161 14.61 -6.53 -1.30
CA GLY A 161 14.87 -6.37 0.13
C GLY A 161 15.42 -5.00 0.48
N ALA A 162 16.41 -4.50 -0.28
CA ALA A 162 16.94 -3.16 -0.08
C ALA A 162 15.87 -2.07 -0.25
N SER A 163 14.98 -2.21 -1.27
CA SER A 163 13.89 -1.26 -1.47
C SER A 163 12.85 -1.30 -0.34
N LYS A 164 12.52 -2.49 0.18
CA LYS A 164 11.59 -2.65 1.31
C LYS A 164 12.19 -2.14 2.63
N ALA A 165 13.48 -2.34 2.86
CA ALA A 165 14.21 -1.74 3.99
C ALA A 165 14.18 -0.21 3.93
N ALA A 166 14.44 0.36 2.74
CA ALA A 166 14.36 1.81 2.52
C ALA A 166 12.94 2.35 2.78
N LEU A 167 11.89 1.67 2.28
CA LEU A 167 10.50 2.05 2.52
C LEU A 167 10.15 1.99 4.00
N ALA A 168 10.55 0.92 4.70
CA ALA A 168 10.28 0.75 6.12
C ALA A 168 10.96 1.84 6.97
N HIS A 169 12.19 2.24 6.62
CA HIS A 169 12.87 3.33 7.32
C HIS A 169 12.27 4.69 7.00
N LEU A 170 11.95 4.95 5.73
CA LEU A 170 11.27 6.16 5.29
C LEU A 170 9.91 6.35 5.99
N SER A 171 9.17 5.25 6.19
CA SER A 171 7.89 5.28 6.92
C SER A 171 8.06 5.77 8.35
N ARG A 172 9.10 5.34 9.06
CA ARG A 172 9.40 5.80 10.44
C ARG A 172 9.77 7.27 10.48
N ILE A 173 10.52 7.76 9.48
CA ILE A 173 10.86 9.19 9.37
C ILE A 173 9.59 10.00 9.14
N TRP A 174 8.75 9.61 8.17
CA TRP A 174 7.46 10.25 7.91
C TRP A 174 6.55 10.29 9.15
N ASP A 175 6.44 9.18 9.89
CA ASP A 175 5.62 9.11 11.11
C ASP A 175 6.10 10.11 12.16
N ALA A 176 7.42 10.22 12.35
CA ALA A 176 8.02 11.18 13.27
C ALA A 176 7.82 12.64 12.84
N GLU A 177 7.99 12.95 11.54
CA GLU A 177 7.85 14.30 11.00
C GLU A 177 6.40 14.79 10.98
N LEU A 178 5.44 13.89 10.69
CA LEU A 178 4.03 14.23 10.50
C LEU A 178 3.17 14.07 11.76
N ALA A 179 3.75 13.56 12.85
CA ALA A 179 3.03 13.33 14.12
C ALA A 179 2.37 14.61 14.65
N ALA A 180 3.06 15.75 14.56
CA ALA A 180 2.54 17.05 14.99
C ALA A 180 1.36 17.55 14.14
N GLU A 181 1.23 17.05 12.90
CA GLU A 181 0.10 17.34 12.02
C GLU A 181 -1.06 16.36 12.19
N GLY A 182 -0.92 15.38 13.10
CA GLY A 182 -1.92 14.34 13.37
C GLY A 182 -1.96 13.24 12.31
N ILE A 183 -0.99 13.17 11.39
CA ILE A 183 -0.91 12.16 10.34
C ILE A 183 -0.01 11.02 10.84
N ARG A 184 -0.48 9.79 10.70
CA ARG A 184 0.30 8.60 11.06
C ARG A 184 0.79 7.87 9.82
N VAL A 185 2.00 7.33 9.90
CA VAL A 185 2.59 6.52 8.83
C VAL A 185 3.12 5.22 9.41
N VAL A 186 2.67 4.10 8.88
CA VAL A 186 3.10 2.77 9.33
C VAL A 186 3.64 1.95 8.18
N SER A 187 4.63 1.11 8.48
CA SER A 187 5.12 0.07 7.58
C SER A 187 4.75 -1.28 8.18
N ILE A 188 4.14 -2.14 7.37
CA ILE A 188 3.68 -3.46 7.79
C ILE A 188 4.17 -4.55 6.85
N ASP A 189 4.55 -5.67 7.44
CA ASP A 189 4.79 -6.92 6.73
C ASP A 189 3.51 -7.78 6.84
N PRO A 190 2.83 -8.10 5.72
CA PRO A 190 1.64 -8.93 5.73
C PRO A 190 1.95 -10.44 5.82
N GLY A 191 3.24 -10.81 5.78
CA GLY A 191 3.72 -12.20 5.68
C GLY A 191 3.65 -12.76 4.26
N ASP A 192 4.12 -13.99 4.12
CA ASP A 192 4.12 -14.69 2.83
C ASP A 192 2.71 -15.08 2.40
N MET A 193 2.37 -14.73 1.16
CA MET A 193 1.02 -14.89 0.62
C MET A 193 1.03 -15.60 -0.72
N ASP A 194 0.01 -16.40 -0.98
CA ASP A 194 -0.25 -16.99 -2.30
C ASP A 194 -0.72 -15.93 -3.30
N THR A 195 0.25 -15.25 -3.92
CA THR A 195 0.02 -14.15 -4.86
C THR A 195 0.82 -14.30 -6.14
N PRO A 196 0.40 -13.64 -7.24
CA PRO A 196 1.21 -13.60 -8.46
C PRO A 196 2.63 -13.03 -8.25
N LEU A 197 2.81 -12.13 -7.28
CA LEU A 197 4.14 -11.60 -6.94
C LEU A 197 5.03 -12.67 -6.31
N HIS A 198 4.48 -13.47 -5.38
CA HIS A 198 5.20 -14.58 -4.75
C HIS A 198 5.53 -15.67 -5.76
N GLU A 199 4.60 -16.03 -6.65
CA GLU A 199 4.82 -17.00 -7.71
C GLU A 199 5.95 -16.58 -8.67
N LEU A 200 6.06 -15.30 -9.00
CA LEU A 200 7.16 -14.75 -9.78
C LEU A 200 8.50 -14.79 -9.04
N ALA A 201 8.48 -14.59 -7.72
CA ALA A 201 9.68 -14.58 -6.89
C ALA A 201 10.22 -16.00 -6.66
N VAL A 202 9.33 -16.95 -6.36
CA VAL A 202 9.68 -18.34 -6.01
C VAL A 202 8.73 -19.29 -6.75
N PRO A 203 8.95 -19.54 -8.07
CA PRO A 203 8.04 -20.33 -8.89
C PRO A 203 7.84 -21.78 -8.39
N ASP A 204 8.88 -22.36 -7.78
CA ASP A 204 8.88 -23.75 -7.31
C ASP A 204 8.55 -23.91 -5.83
N ALA A 205 8.07 -22.85 -5.16
CA ALA A 205 7.72 -22.90 -3.73
C ALA A 205 6.51 -23.82 -3.48
N ASP A 206 6.56 -24.54 -2.36
CA ASP A 206 5.35 -25.15 -1.81
C ASP A 206 4.41 -24.06 -1.29
N ARG A 207 3.29 -23.91 -1.95
CA ARG A 207 2.30 -22.85 -1.66
C ARG A 207 1.31 -23.25 -0.56
N SER A 208 1.36 -24.50 -0.06
CA SER A 208 0.39 -25.03 0.92
C SER A 208 0.45 -24.33 2.27
N GLY A 209 1.60 -23.74 2.62
CA GLY A 209 1.81 -22.98 3.86
C GLY A 209 1.64 -21.48 3.75
N LEU A 210 1.37 -20.95 2.55
CA LEU A 210 1.20 -19.53 2.34
C LEU A 210 -0.16 -19.05 2.82
N LYS A 211 -0.21 -17.86 3.40
CA LYS A 211 -1.49 -17.19 3.71
C LYS A 211 -2.27 -16.92 2.41
N SER A 212 -3.58 -16.97 2.48
CA SER A 212 -4.39 -16.40 1.42
C SER A 212 -4.28 -14.87 1.42
N PRO A 213 -4.35 -14.21 0.24
CA PRO A 213 -4.42 -12.74 0.19
C PRO A 213 -5.60 -12.16 0.98
N ASP A 214 -6.68 -12.92 1.12
CA ASP A 214 -7.86 -12.49 1.86
C ASP A 214 -7.62 -12.48 3.38
N GLU A 215 -6.90 -13.48 3.94
CA GLU A 215 -6.47 -13.49 5.35
C GLU A 215 -5.56 -12.31 5.65
N ALA A 216 -4.50 -12.12 4.86
CA ALA A 216 -3.58 -11.00 5.04
C ALA A 216 -4.28 -9.63 4.91
N ALA A 217 -5.22 -9.50 3.98
CA ALA A 217 -6.05 -8.30 3.87
C ALA A 217 -6.91 -8.06 5.11
N GLY A 218 -7.41 -9.12 5.75
CA GLY A 218 -8.11 -9.03 7.03
C GLY A 218 -7.24 -8.41 8.13
N GLU A 219 -6.00 -8.89 8.29
CA GLU A 219 -5.04 -8.38 9.27
C GLU A 219 -4.71 -6.90 9.01
N VAL A 220 -4.53 -6.51 7.75
CA VAL A 220 -4.29 -5.11 7.36
C VAL A 220 -5.49 -4.22 7.68
N VAL A 221 -6.71 -4.68 7.40
CA VAL A 221 -7.94 -3.94 7.71
C VAL A 221 -8.11 -3.78 9.22
N GLU A 222 -7.87 -4.83 10.01
CA GLU A 222 -7.89 -4.76 11.48
C GLU A 222 -6.87 -3.75 12.02
N LEU A 223 -5.66 -3.71 11.45
CA LEU A 223 -4.65 -2.71 11.79
C LEU A 223 -5.14 -1.29 11.47
N ILE A 224 -5.69 -1.06 10.28
CA ILE A 224 -6.26 0.24 9.88
C ILE A 224 -7.31 0.67 10.91
N VAL A 225 -8.28 -0.19 11.21
CA VAL A 225 -9.33 0.08 12.20
C VAL A 225 -8.75 0.43 13.56
N ALA A 226 -7.79 -0.36 14.04
CA ALA A 226 -7.16 -0.13 15.35
C ALA A 226 -6.39 1.19 15.43
N ARG A 227 -5.84 1.66 14.30
CA ARG A 227 -5.08 2.91 14.24
C ARG A 227 -5.96 4.14 14.16
N ILE A 228 -7.03 4.09 13.37
CA ILE A 228 -7.97 5.22 13.24
C ILE A 228 -8.91 5.37 14.45
N ALA A 229 -9.13 4.27 15.22
CA ALA A 229 -9.93 4.33 16.45
C ALA A 229 -9.18 4.95 17.65
N ARG A 230 -7.85 5.13 17.57
CA ARG A 230 -7.05 5.76 18.62
C ARG A 230 -7.07 7.27 18.45
N THR A 231 -7.89 7.94 19.25
CA THR A 231 -7.84 9.40 19.39
C THR A 231 -6.48 9.82 20.00
N PRO A 232 -5.90 10.99 19.64
CA PRO A 232 -4.58 11.45 20.11
C PRO A 232 -4.41 11.55 21.64
N GLU A 233 -5.50 11.60 22.40
CA GLU A 233 -5.48 11.72 23.87
C GLU A 233 -4.91 10.48 24.60
N THR A 234 -4.78 9.33 23.95
CA THR A 234 -4.35 8.09 24.62
C THR A 234 -2.82 7.89 24.63
N GLU A 235 -2.05 8.65 23.86
CA GLU A 235 -0.57 8.52 23.78
C GLU A 235 0.20 9.55 24.65
N ALA A 236 -0.47 10.59 25.17
CA ALA A 236 0.16 11.64 25.99
C ALA A 236 0.44 11.20 27.46
N THR A 237 0.13 9.97 27.84
CA THR A 237 0.22 9.50 29.25
C THR A 237 1.13 8.26 29.41
N ARG A 238 2.18 8.14 28.60
CA ARG A 238 3.22 7.11 28.87
C ARG A 238 4.63 7.66 28.71
#